data_25a0c73063aa07deda6ef4867f828ffe
#
_entry.id   25a0c73063aa07deda6ef4867f828ffe
#
_cell.length_a   1.000
_cell.length_b   1.000
_cell.length_c   1.000
_cell.angle_alpha   90.00
_cell.angle_beta   90.00
_cell.angle_gamma   90.00
#
_symmetry.space_group_name_H-M   'P 1'
#
loop_
_entity.id
_entity.type
_entity.pdbx_description
1 polymer ?
#
loop_
_entity_poly.entity_id
_entity_poly.type
_entity_poly.pdbx_seq_one_letter_code
_entity_poly.pdbx_strand_id
1 'polypeptide(L)'
;YSTEDINNPNVPKYAGAEAGDPKVENKDGNTVIDAGDRTILGNYQPDFTWGLTNNFSFKGIEFSFMLTGTQGNEIMNQNARFLGFYNGARNLYASRSNFWKSDAEPGDGMTPKPRTTPNTIESNSSSMWVEDGSFVRIKNIRLGYSFPSSITKKLRLGSMKIYVNMENVHVFSDYSNYDPEGCLLYTSPSPR
;
A
#
# COMPACT_ATOMS: atom_id res chain seq x y z
N TYR A 1 12.30 -13.48 -17.15
CA TYR A 1 13.10 -14.11 -18.22
C TYR A 1 12.48 -15.40 -18.68
N SER A 2 12.42 -15.63 -20.00
CA SER A 2 12.14 -16.93 -20.58
C SER A 2 13.41 -17.79 -20.63
N THR A 3 13.26 -19.07 -20.98
CA THR A 3 14.42 -19.95 -21.26
C THR A 3 15.25 -19.43 -22.44
N GLU A 4 14.60 -18.86 -23.46
CA GLU A 4 15.28 -18.22 -24.58
C GLU A 4 16.11 -17.01 -24.14
N ASP A 5 15.53 -16.12 -23.31
CA ASP A 5 16.25 -14.97 -22.75
C ASP A 5 17.52 -15.38 -22.02
N ILE A 6 17.45 -16.46 -21.22
CA ILE A 6 18.61 -16.93 -20.45
C ILE A 6 19.72 -17.47 -21.36
N ASN A 7 19.36 -18.15 -22.42
CA ASN A 7 20.31 -18.73 -23.37
C ASN A 7 20.89 -17.69 -24.35
N ASN A 8 20.24 -16.55 -24.51
CA ASN A 8 20.67 -15.50 -25.44
C ASN A 8 21.73 -14.58 -24.76
N PRO A 9 22.98 -14.55 -25.24
CA PRO A 9 24.04 -13.73 -24.66
C PRO A 9 23.80 -12.21 -24.82
N ASN A 10 22.96 -11.80 -25.77
CA ASN A 10 22.65 -10.40 -26.04
C ASN A 10 21.53 -9.84 -25.12
N VAL A 11 20.85 -10.69 -24.37
CA VAL A 11 19.84 -10.24 -23.40
C VAL A 11 20.53 -9.86 -22.08
N PRO A 12 20.40 -8.62 -21.61
CA PRO A 12 21.01 -8.20 -20.35
C PRO A 12 20.45 -9.01 -19.16
N LYS A 13 21.37 -9.45 -18.29
CA LYS A 13 21.03 -10.31 -17.15
C LYS A 13 21.86 -9.94 -15.91
N TYR A 14 21.26 -10.07 -14.75
CA TYR A 14 22.03 -10.02 -13.49
C TYR A 14 22.64 -11.39 -13.17
N ALA A 15 23.66 -11.38 -12.33
CA ALA A 15 24.36 -12.61 -11.94
C ALA A 15 23.40 -13.60 -11.26
N GLY A 16 23.37 -14.84 -11.75
CA GLY A 16 22.49 -15.89 -11.24
C GLY A 16 21.03 -15.78 -11.67
N ALA A 17 20.73 -15.00 -12.71
CA ALA A 17 19.40 -14.97 -13.31
C ALA A 17 19.03 -16.31 -13.94
N GLU A 18 17.80 -16.75 -13.76
CA GLU A 18 17.24 -17.98 -14.29
C GLU A 18 15.91 -17.71 -15.00
N ALA A 19 15.47 -18.67 -15.82
CA ALA A 19 14.14 -18.63 -16.41
C ALA A 19 13.06 -18.59 -15.32
N GLY A 20 12.09 -17.69 -15.48
CA GLY A 20 11.06 -17.40 -14.48
C GLY A 20 11.40 -16.31 -13.47
N ASP A 21 12.61 -15.78 -13.50
CA ASP A 21 12.99 -14.62 -12.67
C ASP A 21 12.49 -13.30 -13.28
N PRO A 22 12.36 -12.24 -12.46
CA PRO A 22 12.02 -10.91 -12.95
C PRO A 22 13.02 -10.40 -13.98
N LYS A 23 12.53 -9.82 -15.06
CA LYS A 23 13.35 -9.15 -16.07
C LYS A 23 13.52 -7.69 -15.68
N VAL A 24 14.77 -7.27 -15.55
CA VAL A 24 15.13 -5.90 -15.13
C VAL A 24 15.47 -5.07 -16.35
N GLU A 25 15.08 -3.80 -16.31
CA GLU A 25 15.40 -2.84 -17.36
C GLU A 25 16.91 -2.50 -17.33
N ASN A 26 17.53 -2.57 -18.49
CA ASN A 26 18.90 -2.13 -18.70
C ASN A 26 18.89 -0.63 -19.01
N LYS A 27 19.58 0.16 -18.22
CA LYS A 27 19.63 1.62 -18.34
C LYS A 27 20.87 2.12 -19.09
N ASP A 28 21.99 1.43 -18.97
CA ASP A 28 23.26 1.85 -19.55
C ASP A 28 23.54 1.21 -20.92
N GLY A 29 22.72 0.26 -21.37
CA GLY A 29 22.78 -0.38 -22.68
C GLY A 29 23.88 -1.46 -22.80
N ASN A 30 24.49 -1.89 -21.71
CA ASN A 30 25.43 -3.00 -21.70
C ASN A 30 24.70 -4.35 -21.64
N THR A 31 25.37 -5.49 -21.46
CA THR A 31 24.78 -6.83 -21.41
C THR A 31 24.64 -7.39 -19.98
N VAL A 32 24.96 -6.60 -18.97
CA VAL A 32 24.97 -7.00 -17.56
C VAL A 32 24.05 -6.07 -16.77
N ILE A 33 23.14 -6.62 -16.01
CA ILE A 33 22.34 -5.86 -15.06
C ILE A 33 23.10 -5.75 -13.74
N ASP A 34 23.49 -4.53 -13.38
CA ASP A 34 24.28 -4.26 -12.18
C ASP A 34 23.90 -2.93 -11.48
N ALA A 35 24.82 -2.33 -10.75
CA ALA A 35 24.58 -1.09 -10.04
C ALA A 35 24.39 0.13 -10.97
N GLY A 36 24.87 0.05 -12.22
CA GLY A 36 24.69 1.08 -13.24
C GLY A 36 23.23 1.23 -13.70
N ASP A 37 22.44 0.17 -13.56
CA ASP A 37 21.02 0.16 -13.94
C ASP A 37 20.07 0.71 -12.87
N ARG A 38 20.61 1.14 -11.71
CA ARG A 38 19.78 1.69 -10.64
C ARG A 38 19.22 3.05 -11.00
N THR A 39 17.96 3.24 -10.69
CA THR A 39 17.25 4.50 -10.88
C THR A 39 16.44 4.87 -9.65
N ILE A 40 16.01 6.12 -9.58
CA ILE A 40 15.04 6.57 -8.58
C ILE A 40 13.69 5.95 -8.96
N LEU A 41 13.11 5.19 -8.05
CA LEU A 41 11.85 4.46 -8.25
C LEU A 41 10.64 5.30 -7.89
N GLY A 42 10.81 6.35 -7.09
CA GLY A 42 9.71 7.20 -6.67
C GLY A 42 10.10 8.14 -5.52
N ASN A 43 9.14 8.91 -5.07
CA ASN A 43 9.30 9.86 -3.98
C ASN A 43 8.31 9.55 -2.85
N TYR A 44 8.81 9.36 -1.64
CA TYR A 44 7.96 9.15 -0.46
C TYR A 44 7.26 10.42 0.03
N GLN A 45 7.76 11.61 -0.37
CA GLN A 45 7.12 12.87 -0.02
C GLN A 45 5.94 13.13 -0.97
N PRO A 46 4.76 13.45 -0.42
CA PRO A 46 3.61 13.80 -1.25
C PRO A 46 3.79 15.16 -1.92
N ASP A 47 3.18 15.32 -3.09
CA ASP A 47 3.07 16.61 -3.75
C ASP A 47 2.26 17.59 -2.90
N PHE A 48 1.18 17.10 -2.30
CA PHE A 48 0.39 17.86 -1.33
C PHE A 48 -0.42 16.97 -0.41
N THR A 49 -0.77 17.55 0.75
CA THR A 49 -1.74 17.00 1.69
C THR A 49 -2.86 18.02 1.90
N TRP A 50 -4.07 17.54 2.16
CA TRP A 50 -5.22 18.39 2.34
C TRP A 50 -6.17 17.86 3.40
N GLY A 51 -6.96 18.77 3.96
CA GLY A 51 -8.02 18.43 4.91
C GLY A 51 -9.25 19.30 4.66
N LEU A 52 -10.42 18.68 4.71
CA LEU A 52 -11.71 19.34 4.59
C LEU A 52 -12.56 19.00 5.81
N THR A 53 -12.91 20.00 6.59
CA THR A 53 -13.85 19.87 7.73
C THR A 53 -15.11 20.66 7.45
N ASN A 54 -16.27 20.03 7.56
CA ASN A 54 -17.56 20.69 7.48
C ASN A 54 -18.37 20.45 8.75
N ASN A 55 -19.07 21.49 9.18
CA ASN A 55 -19.96 21.46 10.32
C ASN A 55 -21.30 22.08 9.93
N PHE A 56 -22.36 21.32 10.11
CA PHE A 56 -23.73 21.74 9.85
C PHE A 56 -24.53 21.71 11.15
N SER A 57 -25.31 22.73 11.39
CA SER A 57 -26.23 22.77 12.53
C SER A 57 -27.60 23.29 12.09
N PHE A 58 -28.64 22.57 12.47
CA PHE A 58 -30.02 22.98 12.17
C PHE A 58 -30.98 22.41 13.22
N LYS A 59 -31.73 23.30 13.88
CA LYS A 59 -32.77 22.95 14.86
C LYS A 59 -32.34 21.92 15.91
N GLY A 60 -31.11 22.07 16.43
CA GLY A 60 -30.54 21.17 17.43
C GLY A 60 -29.82 19.92 16.86
N ILE A 61 -29.96 19.64 15.58
CA ILE A 61 -29.17 18.62 14.91
C ILE A 61 -27.81 19.23 14.54
N GLU A 62 -26.74 18.54 14.86
CA GLU A 62 -25.38 18.87 14.47
C GLU A 62 -24.79 17.71 13.69
N PHE A 63 -24.30 17.97 12.50
CA PHE A 63 -23.60 17.03 11.68
C PHE A 63 -22.25 17.59 11.31
N SER A 64 -21.18 16.81 11.52
CA SER A 64 -19.85 17.19 11.07
C SER A 64 -19.14 16.01 10.44
N PHE A 65 -18.31 16.31 9.46
CA PHE A 65 -17.39 15.33 8.89
C PHE A 65 -16.04 15.96 8.59
N MET A 66 -15.01 15.11 8.63
CA MET A 66 -13.65 15.47 8.27
C MET A 66 -13.10 14.48 7.25
N LEU A 67 -12.64 15.01 6.13
CA LEU A 67 -11.89 14.29 5.13
C LEU A 67 -10.43 14.74 5.18
N THR A 68 -9.51 13.81 4.97
CA THR A 68 -8.09 14.09 4.77
C THR A 68 -7.60 13.34 3.55
N GLY A 69 -6.61 13.88 2.88
CA GLY A 69 -6.01 13.22 1.72
C GLY A 69 -4.54 13.56 1.57
N THR A 70 -3.84 12.65 0.94
CA THR A 70 -2.44 12.77 0.55
C THR A 70 -2.34 12.35 -0.91
N GLN A 71 -1.54 13.04 -1.69
CA GLN A 71 -1.44 12.81 -3.12
C GLN A 71 0.01 12.88 -3.60
N GLY A 72 0.39 11.94 -4.48
CA GLY A 72 1.64 11.96 -5.23
C GLY A 72 2.84 11.34 -4.51
N ASN A 73 2.63 10.65 -3.39
CA ASN A 73 3.69 9.89 -2.73
C ASN A 73 3.68 8.42 -3.16
N GLU A 74 4.86 7.84 -3.27
CA GLU A 74 5.04 6.40 -3.45
C GLU A 74 5.43 5.72 -2.15
N ILE A 75 4.94 4.51 -1.96
CA ILE A 75 5.19 3.68 -0.78
C ILE A 75 5.82 2.36 -1.22
N MET A 76 6.91 1.98 -0.57
CA MET A 76 7.45 0.63 -0.73
C MET A 76 6.63 -0.36 0.10
N ASN A 77 5.91 -1.25 -0.57
CA ASN A 77 5.15 -2.31 0.07
C ASN A 77 6.07 -3.46 0.51
N GLN A 78 6.64 -3.32 1.70
CA GLN A 78 7.52 -4.34 2.28
C GLN A 78 6.81 -5.68 2.54
N ASN A 79 5.52 -5.65 2.87
CA ASN A 79 4.75 -6.89 3.06
C ASN A 79 4.60 -7.64 1.75
N ALA A 80 4.30 -6.95 0.65
CA ALA A 80 4.27 -7.57 -0.68
C ALA A 80 5.64 -8.14 -1.05
N ARG A 81 6.73 -7.43 -0.74
CA ARG A 81 8.10 -7.92 -0.95
C ARG A 81 8.39 -9.19 -0.16
N PHE A 82 8.06 -9.23 1.13
CA PHE A 82 8.38 -10.37 1.99
C PHE A 82 7.45 -11.58 1.80
N LEU A 83 6.20 -11.35 1.44
CA LEU A 83 5.18 -12.40 1.27
C LEU A 83 4.82 -12.64 -0.21
N GLY A 84 5.40 -11.86 -1.10
CA GLY A 84 5.20 -11.99 -2.55
C GLY A 84 6.13 -13.00 -3.22
N PHE A 85 7.25 -13.35 -2.59
CA PHE A 85 8.19 -14.36 -3.08
C PHE A 85 8.39 -15.49 -2.09
N TYR A 86 8.36 -16.70 -2.61
CA TYR A 86 8.72 -17.87 -1.82
C TYR A 86 10.25 -18.02 -1.76
N ASN A 87 10.77 -18.03 -0.56
CA ASN A 87 12.19 -18.23 -0.28
C ASN A 87 12.47 -19.39 0.69
N GLY A 88 11.55 -20.37 0.73
CA GLY A 88 11.66 -21.54 1.60
C GLY A 88 11.29 -21.33 3.06
N ALA A 89 11.12 -20.08 3.52
CA ALA A 89 10.93 -19.75 4.94
C ALA A 89 9.54 -19.17 5.28
N ARG A 90 8.73 -18.83 4.29
CA ARG A 90 7.46 -18.09 4.49
C ARG A 90 6.35 -18.60 3.58
N ASN A 91 5.11 -18.44 4.02
CA ASN A 91 3.95 -18.71 3.19
C ASN A 91 3.73 -17.55 2.20
N LEU A 92 3.31 -17.88 0.98
CA LEU A 92 2.90 -16.91 -0.02
C LEU A 92 1.46 -16.44 0.19
N TYR A 93 1.15 -15.25 -0.30
CA TYR A 93 -0.24 -14.87 -0.53
C TYR A 93 -0.91 -15.79 -1.55
N ALA A 94 -2.18 -16.11 -1.35
CA ALA A 94 -2.96 -16.91 -2.30
C ALA A 94 -3.01 -16.26 -3.71
N SER A 95 -2.96 -14.94 -3.79
CA SER A 95 -2.87 -14.18 -5.05
C SER A 95 -1.59 -14.49 -5.86
N ARG A 96 -0.55 -15.05 -5.23
CA ARG A 96 0.71 -15.42 -5.87
C ARG A 96 0.79 -16.90 -6.24
N SER A 97 -0.33 -17.63 -6.22
CA SER A 97 -0.38 -19.07 -6.59
C SER A 97 -0.20 -19.30 -8.10
N ASN A 98 -0.46 -18.30 -8.93
CA ASN A 98 -0.32 -18.37 -10.38
C ASN A 98 1.07 -17.89 -10.84
N PHE A 99 2.10 -18.48 -10.29
CA PHE A 99 3.50 -18.17 -10.59
C PHE A 99 4.00 -18.82 -11.88
N TRP A 100 5.11 -18.35 -12.39
CA TRP A 100 5.80 -18.95 -13.54
C TRP A 100 6.30 -20.36 -13.21
N LYS A 101 5.97 -21.35 -14.06
CA LYS A 101 6.42 -22.75 -13.93
C LYS A 101 7.32 -23.16 -15.09
N SER A 102 7.00 -22.71 -16.30
CA SER A 102 7.76 -22.97 -17.53
C SER A 102 7.34 -21.95 -18.60
N ASP A 103 8.07 -21.92 -19.72
CA ASP A 103 7.69 -21.08 -20.87
C ASP A 103 6.32 -21.44 -21.45
N ALA A 104 5.88 -22.70 -21.32
CA ALA A 104 4.55 -23.15 -21.71
C ALA A 104 3.46 -22.80 -20.68
N GLU A 105 3.84 -22.63 -19.42
CA GLU A 105 2.97 -22.23 -18.30
C GLU A 105 3.56 -21.02 -17.58
N PRO A 106 3.53 -19.82 -18.18
CA PRO A 106 4.16 -18.62 -17.63
C PRO A 106 3.42 -18.01 -16.43
N GLY A 107 2.28 -18.59 -16.03
CA GLY A 107 1.46 -18.06 -14.94
C GLY A 107 0.76 -16.76 -15.32
N ASP A 108 0.73 -15.81 -14.36
CA ASP A 108 0.11 -14.48 -14.57
C ASP A 108 1.05 -13.46 -15.24
N GLY A 109 2.29 -13.84 -15.55
CA GLY A 109 3.31 -12.97 -16.11
C GLY A 109 3.88 -11.93 -15.13
N MET A 110 3.41 -11.92 -13.88
CA MET A 110 3.77 -10.96 -12.83
C MET A 110 4.47 -11.66 -11.66
N THR A 111 4.09 -12.90 -11.38
CA THR A 111 4.60 -13.67 -10.25
C THR A 111 5.77 -14.55 -10.70
N PRO A 112 6.98 -14.29 -10.25
CA PRO A 112 8.16 -15.09 -10.60
C PRO A 112 8.06 -16.51 -10.07
N LYS A 113 8.93 -17.38 -10.58
CA LYS A 113 9.04 -18.74 -10.05
C LYS A 113 9.47 -18.74 -8.58
N PRO A 114 8.94 -19.62 -7.74
CA PRO A 114 9.41 -19.80 -6.37
C PRO A 114 10.85 -20.27 -6.31
N ARG A 115 11.64 -19.70 -5.42
CA ARG A 115 13.05 -20.10 -5.19
C ARG A 115 13.28 -20.39 -3.71
N THR A 116 14.16 -21.31 -3.42
CA THR A 116 14.61 -21.60 -2.05
C THR A 116 15.63 -20.59 -1.55
N THR A 117 16.37 -19.97 -2.48
CA THR A 117 17.32 -18.90 -2.17
C THR A 117 16.93 -17.66 -2.94
N PRO A 118 16.71 -16.50 -2.27
CA PRO A 118 16.38 -15.25 -2.94
C PRO A 118 17.47 -14.85 -3.93
N ASN A 119 17.07 -14.36 -5.10
CA ASN A 119 18.01 -13.75 -6.04
C ASN A 119 18.30 -12.28 -5.64
N THR A 120 19.21 -11.65 -6.37
CA THR A 120 19.61 -10.26 -6.12
C THR A 120 18.43 -9.28 -6.21
N ILE A 121 17.48 -9.52 -7.12
CA ILE A 121 16.32 -8.62 -7.34
C ILE A 121 15.29 -8.77 -6.23
N GLU A 122 15.01 -9.99 -5.79
CA GLU A 122 14.10 -10.25 -4.66
C GLU A 122 14.63 -9.67 -3.35
N SER A 123 15.96 -9.68 -3.19
CA SER A 123 16.63 -9.16 -2.00
C SER A 123 16.71 -7.63 -1.98
N ASN A 124 16.63 -6.97 -3.13
CA ASN A 124 16.77 -5.52 -3.27
C ASN A 124 15.41 -4.82 -3.45
N SER A 125 15.44 -3.50 -3.31
CA SER A 125 14.32 -2.65 -3.68
C SER A 125 14.15 -2.61 -5.21
N SER A 126 12.95 -2.84 -5.69
CA SER A 126 12.62 -2.76 -7.11
C SER A 126 11.25 -2.11 -7.31
N SER A 127 10.95 -1.69 -8.53
CA SER A 127 9.65 -1.10 -8.90
C SER A 127 8.46 -2.04 -8.66
N MET A 128 8.69 -3.35 -8.55
CA MET A 128 7.65 -4.35 -8.23
C MET A 128 6.99 -4.13 -6.87
N TRP A 129 7.65 -3.39 -5.97
CA TRP A 129 7.22 -3.18 -4.58
C TRP A 129 6.85 -1.74 -4.29
N VAL A 130 7.03 -0.84 -5.26
CA VAL A 130 6.68 0.57 -5.12
C VAL A 130 5.26 0.76 -5.66
N GLU A 131 4.38 1.26 -4.82
CA GLU A 131 2.96 1.46 -5.10
C GLU A 131 2.59 2.92 -4.86
N ASP A 132 1.51 3.37 -5.50
CA ASP A 132 0.93 4.69 -5.22
C ASP A 132 0.42 4.72 -3.77
N GLY A 133 0.93 5.67 -3.01
CA GLY A 133 0.55 5.93 -1.62
C GLY A 133 -0.55 6.97 -1.47
N SER A 134 -1.09 7.47 -2.57
CA SER A 134 -2.18 8.45 -2.54
C SER A 134 -3.43 7.87 -1.91
N PHE A 135 -4.11 8.67 -1.10
CA PHE A 135 -5.35 8.26 -0.47
C PHE A 135 -6.27 9.41 -0.12
N VAL A 136 -7.53 9.09 0.07
CA VAL A 136 -8.55 9.94 0.71
C VAL A 136 -9.16 9.18 1.87
N ARG A 137 -9.18 9.78 3.05
CA ARG A 137 -9.72 9.17 4.26
C ARG A 137 -10.92 9.95 4.79
N ILE A 138 -11.99 9.25 5.12
CA ILE A 138 -13.05 9.78 5.98
C ILE A 138 -12.57 9.64 7.42
N LYS A 139 -11.98 10.74 7.94
CA LYS A 139 -11.29 10.76 9.24
C LYS A 139 -12.25 10.72 10.41
N ASN A 140 -13.33 11.48 10.30
CA ASN A 140 -14.33 11.58 11.35
C ASN A 140 -15.71 11.87 10.76
N ILE A 141 -16.75 11.26 11.33
CA ILE A 141 -18.15 11.62 11.11
C ILE A 141 -18.81 11.70 12.48
N ARG A 142 -19.49 12.81 12.75
CA ARG A 142 -20.23 13.02 13.98
C ARG A 142 -21.63 13.49 13.68
N LEU A 143 -22.61 12.86 14.31
CA LEU A 143 -24.00 13.26 14.32
C LEU A 143 -24.42 13.48 15.77
N GLY A 144 -24.93 14.65 16.09
CA GLY A 144 -25.37 15.02 17.42
C GLY A 144 -26.77 15.65 17.40
N TYR A 145 -27.44 15.57 18.53
CA TYR A 145 -28.70 16.29 18.79
C TYR A 145 -28.68 16.93 20.15
N SER A 146 -28.88 18.24 20.16
CA SER A 146 -29.02 19.05 21.35
C SER A 146 -30.50 19.26 21.68
N PHE A 147 -30.92 18.80 22.84
CA PHE A 147 -32.34 18.86 23.24
C PHE A 147 -32.75 20.31 23.59
N PRO A 148 -33.95 20.73 23.17
CA PRO A 148 -34.44 22.07 23.49
C PRO A 148 -34.66 22.23 25.00
N SER A 149 -34.57 23.49 25.48
CA SER A 149 -34.71 23.83 26.88
C SER A 149 -36.07 23.45 27.50
N SER A 150 -37.10 23.31 26.67
CA SER A 150 -38.43 22.85 27.13
C SER A 150 -38.41 21.39 27.64
N ILE A 151 -37.56 20.57 27.09
CA ILE A 151 -37.38 19.14 27.51
C ILE A 151 -36.40 19.10 28.68
N THR A 152 -35.24 19.76 28.60
CA THR A 152 -34.19 19.65 29.61
C THR A 152 -34.65 20.22 30.96
N LYS A 153 -35.45 21.30 30.99
CA LYS A 153 -36.03 21.82 32.20
C LYS A 153 -36.98 20.86 32.90
N LYS A 154 -37.79 20.11 32.14
CA LYS A 154 -38.67 19.09 32.74
C LYS A 154 -37.86 17.97 33.42
N LEU A 155 -36.69 17.64 32.91
CA LEU A 155 -35.76 16.67 33.48
C LEU A 155 -34.85 17.27 34.56
N ARG A 156 -35.01 18.56 34.89
CA ARG A 156 -34.13 19.31 35.82
C ARG A 156 -32.67 19.31 35.41
N LEU A 157 -32.40 19.27 34.08
CA LEU A 157 -31.07 19.35 33.50
C LEU A 157 -30.83 20.74 32.91
N GLY A 158 -29.60 21.23 33.02
CA GLY A 158 -29.18 22.49 32.41
C GLY A 158 -29.15 22.41 30.88
N SER A 159 -28.56 21.33 30.36
CA SER A 159 -28.50 21.01 28.93
C SER A 159 -28.38 19.49 28.76
N MET A 160 -28.77 18.98 27.60
CA MET A 160 -28.60 17.57 27.23
C MET A 160 -28.30 17.48 25.75
N LYS A 161 -27.29 16.71 25.41
CA LYS A 161 -26.89 16.40 24.05
C LYS A 161 -26.58 14.93 23.93
N ILE A 162 -27.01 14.31 22.85
CA ILE A 162 -26.65 12.96 22.47
C ILE A 162 -25.88 13.06 21.17
N TYR A 163 -24.83 12.26 21.01
CA TYR A 163 -24.09 12.20 19.75
C TYR A 163 -23.54 10.81 19.51
N VAL A 164 -23.32 10.52 18.24
CA VAL A 164 -22.57 9.37 17.72
C VAL A 164 -21.37 9.91 16.99
N ASN A 165 -20.21 9.34 17.23
CA ASN A 165 -18.96 9.67 16.58
C ASN A 165 -18.33 8.42 16.01
N MET A 166 -17.86 8.51 14.76
CA MET A 166 -17.12 7.45 14.07
C MET A 166 -15.78 8.03 13.64
N GLU A 167 -14.71 7.30 13.89
CA GLU A 167 -13.34 7.69 13.54
C GLU A 167 -12.74 6.68 12.56
N ASN A 168 -11.89 7.18 11.64
CA ASN A 168 -11.23 6.37 10.61
C ASN A 168 -12.23 5.48 9.85
N VAL A 169 -13.30 6.09 9.36
CA VAL A 169 -14.48 5.37 8.84
C VAL A 169 -14.13 4.56 7.59
N HIS A 170 -13.38 5.16 6.67
CA HIS A 170 -12.96 4.52 5.43
C HIS A 170 -11.76 5.21 4.80
N VAL A 171 -10.96 4.42 4.09
CA VAL A 171 -9.83 4.89 3.27
C VAL A 171 -10.07 4.45 1.84
N PHE A 172 -9.97 5.39 0.91
CA PHE A 172 -9.94 5.15 -0.53
C PHE A 172 -8.49 5.26 -0.97
N SER A 173 -7.90 4.18 -1.45
CA SER A 173 -6.52 4.10 -1.91
C SER A 173 -6.34 2.88 -2.81
N ASP A 174 -5.43 2.97 -3.76
CA ASP A 174 -4.98 1.86 -4.60
C ASP A 174 -3.83 1.06 -3.93
N TYR A 175 -3.37 1.49 -2.76
CA TYR A 175 -2.34 0.77 -2.01
C TYR A 175 -2.84 -0.61 -1.59
N SER A 176 -2.11 -1.64 -1.97
CA SER A 176 -2.56 -3.04 -1.83
C SER A 176 -2.44 -3.62 -0.42
N ASN A 177 -1.85 -2.88 0.53
CA ASN A 177 -1.67 -3.30 1.92
C ASN A 177 -2.68 -2.61 2.86
N TYR A 178 -2.51 -2.79 4.18
CA TYR A 178 -3.49 -2.41 5.21
C TYR A 178 -3.82 -0.92 5.24
N ASP A 179 -2.82 -0.04 5.28
CA ASP A 179 -3.04 1.40 5.45
C ASP A 179 -1.91 2.21 4.81
N PRO A 180 -2.20 3.13 3.89
CA PRO A 180 -1.19 3.98 3.25
C PRO A 180 -0.54 4.99 4.23
N GLU A 181 -1.15 5.31 5.37
CA GLU A 181 -0.52 6.09 6.44
C GLU A 181 0.38 5.25 7.36
N GLY A 182 0.40 3.92 7.18
CA GLY A 182 1.21 3.00 7.96
C GLY A 182 2.70 3.22 7.73
N CYS A 183 3.43 3.66 8.75
CA CYS A 183 4.88 3.72 8.70
C CYS A 183 5.49 2.39 9.15
N LEU A 184 6.43 1.86 8.38
CA LEU A 184 7.17 0.63 8.71
C LEU A 184 7.95 0.71 10.04
N LEU A 185 8.17 1.92 10.55
CA LEU A 185 8.86 2.16 11.82
C LEU A 185 7.95 2.09 13.04
N TYR A 186 6.62 2.08 12.85
CA TYR A 186 5.69 1.85 13.94
C TYR A 186 5.42 0.34 14.07
N THR A 187 6.19 -0.31 14.90
CA THR A 187 5.68 -1.52 15.55
C THR A 187 4.41 -1.11 16.29
N SER A 188 3.28 -1.74 15.97
CA SER A 188 2.04 -1.54 16.73
C SER A 188 2.37 -1.60 18.22
N PRO A 189 1.86 -0.66 19.04
CA PRO A 189 2.04 -0.76 20.48
C PRO A 189 1.54 -2.13 20.90
N SER A 190 2.41 -2.92 21.52
CA SER A 190 2.03 -4.19 22.11
C SER A 190 0.83 -3.95 23.03
N PRO A 191 -0.28 -4.67 22.89
CA PRO A 191 -1.35 -4.56 23.86
C PRO A 191 -0.77 -4.92 25.24
N ARG A 192 -0.87 -4.00 26.16
CA ARG A 192 -0.55 -4.25 27.58
C ARG A 192 -1.70 -4.97 28.23
#